data_db02995c4c33e33f79bc327003c3608a
#
_entry.id   db02995c4c33e33f79bc327003c3608a
#
_cell.length_a   1.000
_cell.length_b   1.000
_cell.length_c   1.000
_cell.angle_alpha   90.00
_cell.angle_beta   90.00
_cell.angle_gamma   90.00
#
_symmetry.space_group_name_H-M   'P 1'
#
loop_
_entity.id
_entity.type
_entity.pdbx_description
1 polymer ?
#
loop_
_entity_poly.entity_id
_entity_poly.type
_entity_poly.pdbx_seq_one_letter_code
_entity_poly.pdbx_strand_id
1 'polypeptide(L)'
;MTHDILALFDLDHTLLPHDSDEQWVEFLLDRGKLDRVAYEAANRELGERYRRGEAGAIEFTEFYLSTLKPFTTDELDELHRTFMHERILPSIAQAARNLIAKHRKLDHFMILTTATSRFLTAPIALELGFEHHIATEPEIKQGRYTGRVKGVPNMQEGKVERLLGWLAERNMKLSDFRESWFYSDSQNDLPLLSHVTHPVAVNADPVLAAHARHKGSPQIVIG
;
A
#
# COMPACT_ATOMS: atom_id res chain seq x y z
N MET A 1 26.55 4.12 -5.69
CA MET A 1 26.83 3.04 -4.70
C MET A 1 25.85 1.92 -5.02
N THR A 2 26.32 0.70 -5.20
CA THR A 2 25.45 -0.46 -5.43
C THR A 2 25.06 -0.99 -4.05
N HIS A 3 23.79 -0.83 -3.66
CA HIS A 3 23.29 -1.46 -2.44
C HIS A 3 23.21 -2.98 -2.65
N ASP A 4 23.76 -3.75 -1.74
CA ASP A 4 23.77 -5.23 -1.83
C ASP A 4 22.45 -5.88 -1.41
N ILE A 5 21.60 -5.14 -0.67
CA ILE A 5 20.38 -5.66 -0.05
C ILE A 5 19.21 -4.77 -0.39
N LEU A 6 18.13 -5.41 -0.87
CA LEU A 6 16.82 -4.79 -1.11
C LEU A 6 15.91 -5.05 0.09
N ALA A 7 15.21 -4.02 0.57
CA ALA A 7 14.18 -4.15 1.59
C ALA A 7 12.87 -3.54 1.09
N LEU A 8 11.88 -4.39 0.89
CA LEU A 8 10.54 -4.03 0.46
C LEU A 8 9.60 -4.02 1.67
N PHE A 9 8.72 -3.04 1.72
CA PHE A 9 7.73 -2.90 2.79
C PHE A 9 6.35 -2.66 2.19
N ASP A 10 5.39 -3.46 2.60
CA ASP A 10 4.00 -3.11 2.45
C ASP A 10 3.60 -2.04 3.48
N LEU A 11 2.44 -1.40 3.32
CA LEU A 11 2.01 -0.27 4.14
C LEU A 11 0.89 -0.63 5.10
N ASP A 12 -0.30 -0.86 4.55
CA ASP A 12 -1.54 -1.03 5.30
C ASP A 12 -1.50 -2.34 6.08
N HIS A 13 -1.90 -2.31 7.35
CA HIS A 13 -1.77 -3.41 8.32
C HIS A 13 -0.34 -3.94 8.54
N THR A 14 0.64 -3.45 7.77
CA THR A 14 2.07 -3.79 7.90
C THR A 14 2.84 -2.73 8.67
N LEU A 15 3.00 -1.52 8.12
CA LEU A 15 3.64 -0.37 8.79
C LEU A 15 2.62 0.55 9.48
N LEU A 16 1.38 0.56 8.99
CA LEU A 16 0.22 1.16 9.64
C LEU A 16 -0.62 0.06 10.29
N PRO A 17 -1.33 0.35 11.39
CA PRO A 17 -2.20 -0.63 12.07
C PRO A 17 -3.58 -0.79 11.40
N HIS A 18 -3.84 -0.10 10.31
CA HIS A 18 -5.13 -0.01 9.63
C HIS A 18 -4.95 0.15 8.11
N ASP A 19 -6.06 0.06 7.38
CA ASP A 19 -6.16 0.39 5.95
C ASP A 19 -6.25 1.90 5.75
N SER A 20 -5.36 2.46 4.95
CA SER A 20 -5.30 3.91 4.72
C SER A 20 -6.41 4.42 3.80
N ASP A 21 -6.93 3.61 2.86
CA ASP A 21 -8.10 3.96 2.05
C ASP A 21 -9.37 4.03 2.93
N GLU A 22 -9.57 3.08 3.85
CA GLU A 22 -10.68 3.12 4.81
C GLU A 22 -10.61 4.36 5.71
N GLN A 23 -9.42 4.67 6.23
CA GLN A 23 -9.20 5.86 7.07
C GLN A 23 -9.47 7.16 6.31
N TRP A 24 -9.09 7.22 5.02
CA TRP A 24 -9.40 8.36 4.17
C TRP A 24 -10.91 8.57 3.98
N VAL A 25 -11.63 7.51 3.72
CA VAL A 25 -13.09 7.56 3.57
C VAL A 25 -13.76 8.03 4.86
N GLU A 26 -13.42 7.44 6.01
CA GLU A 26 -14.00 7.86 7.30
C GLU A 26 -13.66 9.32 7.60
N PHE A 27 -12.45 9.77 7.28
CA PHE A 27 -12.07 11.18 7.41
C PHE A 27 -12.94 12.11 6.55
N LEU A 28 -13.27 11.73 5.31
CA LEU A 28 -14.17 12.51 4.45
C LEU A 28 -15.62 12.49 4.94
N LEU A 29 -16.09 11.33 5.42
CA LEU A 29 -17.44 11.17 5.97
C LEU A 29 -17.62 12.01 7.24
N ASP A 30 -16.66 12.00 8.16
CA ASP A 30 -16.70 12.79 9.40
C ASP A 30 -16.75 14.30 9.14
N ARG A 31 -16.26 14.74 7.97
CA ARG A 31 -16.32 16.15 7.53
C ARG A 31 -17.51 16.50 6.64
N GLY A 32 -18.41 15.56 6.43
CA GLY A 32 -19.55 15.75 5.54
C GLY A 32 -19.17 16.02 4.09
N LYS A 33 -17.98 15.55 3.68
CA LYS A 33 -17.47 15.67 2.31
C LYS A 33 -18.00 14.56 1.39
N LEU A 34 -18.49 13.46 2.00
CA LEU A 34 -19.21 12.37 1.34
C LEU A 34 -20.54 12.17 2.04
N ASP A 35 -21.55 11.74 1.30
CA ASP A 35 -22.82 11.29 1.86
C ASP A 35 -22.65 9.89 2.46
N ARG A 36 -22.74 9.78 3.80
CA ARG A 36 -22.54 8.53 4.52
C ARG A 36 -23.55 7.45 4.09
N VAL A 37 -24.82 7.80 3.93
CA VAL A 37 -25.88 6.83 3.56
C VAL A 37 -25.63 6.28 2.17
N ALA A 38 -25.33 7.17 1.21
CA ALA A 38 -25.04 6.78 -0.16
C ALA A 38 -23.76 5.95 -0.26
N TYR A 39 -22.69 6.35 0.47
CA TYR A 39 -21.42 5.61 0.48
C TYR A 39 -21.57 4.21 1.06
N GLU A 40 -22.19 4.07 2.23
CA GLU A 40 -22.37 2.77 2.89
C GLU A 40 -23.28 1.84 2.06
N ALA A 41 -24.28 2.37 1.37
CA ALA A 41 -25.11 1.58 0.46
C ALA A 41 -24.29 1.04 -0.73
N ALA A 42 -23.50 1.90 -1.37
CA ALA A 42 -22.64 1.51 -2.50
C ALA A 42 -21.53 0.53 -2.08
N ASN A 43 -20.90 0.74 -0.92
CA ASN A 43 -19.89 -0.16 -0.37
C ASN A 43 -20.45 -1.56 -0.07
N ARG A 44 -21.65 -1.62 0.50
CA ARG A 44 -22.35 -2.88 0.76
C ARG A 44 -22.68 -3.62 -0.54
N GLU A 45 -23.20 -2.92 -1.53
CA GLU A 45 -23.51 -3.49 -2.85
C GLU A 45 -22.24 -4.06 -3.51
N LEU A 46 -21.14 -3.31 -3.49
CA LEU A 46 -19.86 -3.77 -4.02
C LEU A 46 -19.36 -5.04 -3.29
N GLY A 47 -19.45 -5.07 -1.96
CA GLY A 47 -19.11 -6.24 -1.15
C GLY A 47 -19.99 -7.46 -1.46
N GLU A 48 -21.28 -7.27 -1.75
CA GLU A 48 -22.17 -8.35 -2.18
C GLU A 48 -21.82 -8.88 -3.57
N ARG A 49 -21.52 -8.00 -4.52
CA ARG A 49 -21.04 -8.37 -5.86
C ARG A 49 -19.73 -9.15 -5.80
N TYR A 50 -18.79 -8.70 -4.95
CA TYR A 50 -17.52 -9.41 -4.74
C TYR A 50 -17.73 -10.84 -4.22
N ARG A 51 -18.60 -11.01 -3.21
CA ARG A 51 -18.92 -12.35 -2.66
C ARG A 51 -19.58 -13.28 -3.68
N ARG A 52 -20.28 -12.72 -4.68
CA ARG A 52 -20.85 -13.50 -5.80
C ARG A 52 -19.87 -13.71 -6.96
N GLY A 53 -18.63 -13.18 -6.87
CA GLY A 53 -17.64 -13.23 -7.96
C GLY A 53 -17.95 -12.30 -9.13
N GLU A 54 -18.83 -11.32 -8.95
CA GLU A 54 -19.26 -10.33 -9.95
C GLU A 54 -18.42 -9.04 -9.93
N ALA A 55 -17.56 -8.89 -8.95
CA ALA A 55 -16.63 -7.78 -8.81
C ALA A 55 -15.26 -8.29 -8.36
N GLY A 56 -14.19 -7.63 -8.78
CA GLY A 56 -12.82 -7.96 -8.43
C GLY A 56 -12.14 -6.88 -7.58
N ALA A 57 -10.87 -7.12 -7.22
CA ALA A 57 -10.10 -6.19 -6.40
C ALA A 57 -9.93 -4.81 -7.07
N ILE A 58 -9.89 -4.74 -8.41
CA ILE A 58 -9.79 -3.48 -9.15
C ILE A 58 -11.01 -2.59 -8.88
N GLU A 59 -12.23 -3.16 -8.85
CA GLU A 59 -13.44 -2.39 -8.57
C GLU A 59 -13.43 -1.81 -7.16
N PHE A 60 -12.87 -2.49 -6.17
CA PHE A 60 -12.66 -1.91 -4.84
C PHE A 60 -11.68 -0.74 -4.88
N THR A 61 -10.55 -0.89 -5.56
CA THR A 61 -9.58 0.22 -5.72
C THR A 61 -10.24 1.41 -6.42
N GLU A 62 -11.00 1.19 -7.51
CA GLU A 62 -11.69 2.25 -8.23
C GLU A 62 -12.83 2.87 -7.39
N PHE A 63 -13.46 2.09 -6.52
CA PHE A 63 -14.45 2.61 -5.57
C PHE A 63 -13.83 3.61 -4.60
N TYR A 64 -12.69 3.30 -3.99
CA TYR A 64 -11.95 4.26 -3.17
C TYR A 64 -11.47 5.46 -3.97
N LEU A 65 -10.89 5.26 -5.17
CA LEU A 65 -10.47 6.34 -6.05
C LEU A 65 -11.63 7.25 -6.49
N SER A 66 -12.85 6.72 -6.56
CA SER A 66 -14.04 7.52 -6.91
C SER A 66 -14.31 8.64 -5.91
N THR A 67 -13.87 8.48 -4.66
CA THR A 67 -14.00 9.51 -3.61
C THR A 67 -13.18 10.77 -3.89
N LEU A 68 -12.20 10.70 -4.79
CA LEU A 68 -11.38 11.85 -5.20
C LEU A 68 -12.05 12.72 -6.27
N LYS A 69 -12.99 12.16 -7.04
CA LYS A 69 -13.60 12.82 -8.21
C LYS A 69 -14.27 14.17 -7.92
N PRO A 70 -14.99 14.35 -6.78
CA PRO A 70 -15.70 15.60 -6.52
C PRO A 70 -14.77 16.81 -6.33
N PHE A 71 -13.50 16.58 -6.01
CA PHE A 71 -12.57 17.62 -5.56
C PHE A 71 -11.61 18.08 -6.67
N THR A 72 -11.14 19.31 -6.54
CA THR A 72 -9.96 19.81 -7.27
C THR A 72 -8.68 19.26 -6.63
N THR A 73 -7.56 19.34 -7.33
CA THR A 73 -6.24 18.96 -6.78
C THR A 73 -5.88 19.76 -5.54
N ASP A 74 -6.13 21.07 -5.54
CA ASP A 74 -5.82 21.96 -4.41
C ASP A 74 -6.64 21.59 -3.16
N GLU A 75 -7.95 21.29 -3.34
CA GLU A 75 -8.81 20.82 -2.25
C GLU A 75 -8.33 19.47 -1.70
N LEU A 76 -7.91 18.57 -2.58
CA LEU A 76 -7.36 17.26 -2.17
C LEU A 76 -6.05 17.41 -1.42
N ASP A 77 -5.16 18.32 -1.84
CA ASP A 77 -3.89 18.58 -1.15
C ASP A 77 -4.11 19.15 0.25
N GLU A 78 -5.12 20.01 0.44
CA GLU A 78 -5.48 20.54 1.75
C GLU A 78 -6.10 19.46 2.66
N LEU A 79 -7.05 18.70 2.13
CA LEU A 79 -7.67 17.58 2.83
C LEU A 79 -6.62 16.53 3.21
N HIS A 80 -5.71 16.21 2.30
CA HIS A 80 -4.67 15.21 2.56
C HIS A 80 -3.69 15.66 3.65
N ARG A 81 -3.27 16.93 3.66
CA ARG A 81 -2.42 17.45 4.76
C ARG A 81 -3.10 17.32 6.13
N THR A 82 -4.39 17.62 6.18
CA THR A 82 -5.18 17.46 7.41
C THR A 82 -5.33 15.99 7.80
N PHE A 83 -5.61 15.12 6.83
CA PHE A 83 -5.69 13.66 7.02
C PHE A 83 -4.38 13.08 7.56
N MET A 84 -3.26 13.45 6.99
CA MET A 84 -1.93 13.04 7.50
C MET A 84 -1.78 13.39 8.97
N HIS A 85 -2.06 14.64 9.33
CA HIS A 85 -1.86 15.12 10.70
C HIS A 85 -2.81 14.45 11.71
N GLU A 86 -4.08 14.26 11.34
CA GLU A 86 -5.10 13.79 12.29
C GLU A 86 -5.23 12.26 12.35
N ARG A 87 -4.93 11.56 11.27
CA ARG A 87 -5.18 10.11 11.17
C ARG A 87 -3.90 9.29 11.02
N ILE A 88 -3.01 9.70 10.14
CA ILE A 88 -1.84 8.87 9.78
C ILE A 88 -0.70 9.04 10.79
N LEU A 89 -0.23 10.26 11.01
CA LEU A 89 0.95 10.50 11.87
C LEU A 89 0.79 9.92 13.28
N PRO A 90 -0.38 10.09 13.96
CA PRO A 90 -0.58 9.52 15.28
C PRO A 90 -0.63 7.99 15.31
N SER A 91 -0.95 7.35 14.19
CA SER A 91 -1.13 5.89 14.12
C SER A 91 0.17 5.12 13.84
N ILE A 92 1.23 5.80 13.36
CA ILE A 92 2.49 5.14 13.02
C ILE A 92 3.18 4.66 14.31
N ALA A 93 3.19 3.34 14.52
CA ALA A 93 3.80 2.73 15.68
C ALA A 93 5.33 2.95 15.72
N GLN A 94 5.90 3.10 16.92
CA GLN A 94 7.35 3.22 17.08
C GLN A 94 8.09 1.97 16.58
N ALA A 95 7.46 0.79 16.68
CA ALA A 95 8.02 -0.47 16.17
C ALA A 95 8.18 -0.45 14.64
N ALA A 96 7.23 0.14 13.89
CA ALA A 96 7.36 0.34 12.45
C ALA A 96 8.53 1.28 12.11
N ARG A 97 8.64 2.40 12.81
CA ARG A 97 9.78 3.32 12.66
C ARG A 97 11.11 2.66 12.97
N ASN A 98 11.17 1.81 14.00
CA ASN A 98 12.38 1.07 14.38
C ASN A 98 12.77 0.04 13.32
N LEU A 99 11.80 -0.66 12.72
CA LEU A 99 12.04 -1.61 11.62
C LEU A 99 12.65 -0.90 10.41
N ILE A 100 12.06 0.22 9.98
CA ILE A 100 12.58 1.04 8.87
C ILE A 100 13.99 1.57 9.21
N ALA A 101 14.20 2.09 10.41
CA ALA A 101 15.48 2.64 10.86
C ALA A 101 16.60 1.59 10.87
N LYS A 102 16.29 0.33 11.19
CA LYS A 102 17.25 -0.78 11.12
C LYS A 102 17.79 -0.96 9.70
N HIS A 103 16.92 -0.99 8.68
CA HIS A 103 17.33 -1.13 7.28
C HIS A 103 18.09 0.10 6.79
N ARG A 104 17.62 1.31 7.15
CA ARG A 104 18.29 2.56 6.81
C ARG A 104 19.71 2.65 7.38
N LYS A 105 19.89 2.25 8.66
CA LYS A 105 21.21 2.24 9.30
C LYS A 105 22.21 1.31 8.61
N LEU A 106 21.71 0.26 7.98
CA LEU A 106 22.51 -0.73 7.25
C LEU A 106 22.67 -0.38 5.76
N ASP A 107 22.22 0.79 5.33
CA ASP A 107 22.28 1.29 3.96
C ASP A 107 21.63 0.34 2.94
N HIS A 108 20.50 -0.30 3.33
CA HIS A 108 19.74 -1.15 2.42
C HIS A 108 18.95 -0.30 1.42
N PHE A 109 18.77 -0.79 0.20
CA PHE A 109 17.93 -0.16 -0.79
C PHE A 109 16.46 -0.40 -0.42
N MET A 110 15.78 0.64 0.05
CA MET A 110 14.43 0.52 0.60
C MET A 110 13.36 1.00 -0.36
N ILE A 111 12.31 0.21 -0.55
CA ILE A 111 11.13 0.56 -1.36
C ILE A 111 9.86 0.31 -0.54
N LEU A 112 9.00 1.31 -0.45
CA LEU A 112 7.61 1.10 -0.03
C LEU A 112 6.81 0.61 -1.22
N THR A 113 6.09 -0.52 -1.10
CA THR A 113 5.26 -1.08 -2.16
C THR A 113 3.88 -1.43 -1.63
N THR A 114 2.83 -0.73 -2.06
CA THR A 114 1.47 -0.84 -1.51
C THR A 114 0.41 -0.93 -2.60
N ALA A 115 -0.67 -1.65 -2.32
CA ALA A 115 -1.83 -1.73 -3.21
C ALA A 115 -2.62 -0.41 -3.25
N THR A 116 -2.57 0.35 -2.18
CA THR A 116 -3.25 1.65 -2.05
C THR A 116 -2.73 2.68 -3.05
N SER A 117 -3.55 3.65 -3.37
CA SER A 117 -3.25 4.65 -4.40
C SER A 117 -2.06 5.54 -4.03
N ARG A 118 -1.27 5.92 -5.04
CA ARG A 118 -0.17 6.88 -4.87
C ARG A 118 -0.64 8.21 -4.29
N PHE A 119 -1.86 8.64 -4.58
CA PHE A 119 -2.41 9.87 -4.01
C PHE A 119 -2.34 9.85 -2.48
N LEU A 120 -2.82 8.77 -1.85
CA LEU A 120 -2.79 8.65 -0.39
C LEU A 120 -1.40 8.38 0.15
N THR A 121 -0.65 7.51 -0.52
CA THR A 121 0.53 6.90 0.09
C THR A 121 1.84 7.62 -0.17
N ALA A 122 1.90 8.55 -1.16
CA ALA A 122 3.14 9.29 -1.41
C ALA A 122 3.58 10.18 -0.24
N PRO A 123 2.71 10.97 0.42
CA PRO A 123 3.10 11.71 1.63
C PRO A 123 3.44 10.81 2.82
N ILE A 124 2.79 9.62 2.93
CA ILE A 124 3.10 8.64 3.98
C ILE A 124 4.51 8.06 3.76
N ALA A 125 4.83 7.70 2.51
CA ALA A 125 6.16 7.24 2.13
C ALA A 125 7.25 8.26 2.49
N LEU A 126 7.01 9.54 2.17
CA LEU A 126 7.90 10.65 2.48
C LEU A 126 8.10 10.80 4.01
N GLU A 127 7.02 10.76 4.80
CA GLU A 127 7.06 10.85 6.27
C GLU A 127 7.86 9.70 6.88
N LEU A 128 7.71 8.48 6.36
CA LEU A 128 8.47 7.31 6.78
C LEU A 128 9.91 7.32 6.25
N GLY A 129 10.25 8.28 5.37
CA GLY A 129 11.59 8.49 4.80
C GLY A 129 11.95 7.46 3.73
N PHE A 130 10.99 6.98 2.96
CA PHE A 130 11.25 6.19 1.77
C PHE A 130 11.57 7.10 0.58
N GLU A 131 12.72 6.89 -0.06
CA GLU A 131 13.08 7.56 -1.30
C GLU A 131 12.38 6.93 -2.51
N HIS A 132 12.01 5.66 -2.39
CA HIS A 132 11.40 4.88 -3.46
C HIS A 132 10.05 4.33 -3.04
N HIS A 133 9.05 4.54 -3.90
CA HIS A 133 7.68 4.18 -3.62
C HIS A 133 7.00 3.65 -4.89
N ILE A 134 6.40 2.46 -4.79
CA ILE A 134 5.59 1.81 -5.82
C ILE A 134 4.17 1.65 -5.26
N ALA A 135 3.18 2.23 -5.93
CA ALA A 135 1.80 2.24 -5.49
C ALA A 135 0.86 2.11 -6.69
N THR A 136 -0.40 1.81 -6.48
CA THR A 136 -1.39 1.86 -7.56
C THR A 136 -1.54 3.30 -8.05
N GLU A 137 -1.43 3.49 -9.36
CA GLU A 137 -1.50 4.81 -9.98
C GLU A 137 -2.96 5.20 -10.25
N PRO A 138 -3.46 6.31 -9.70
CA PRO A 138 -4.76 6.83 -10.07
C PRO A 138 -4.71 7.51 -11.44
N GLU A 139 -5.76 7.34 -12.26
CA GLU A 139 -5.85 8.04 -13.52
C GLU A 139 -6.23 9.50 -13.31
N ILE A 140 -5.47 10.41 -13.95
CA ILE A 140 -5.74 11.85 -13.99
C ILE A 140 -6.00 12.27 -15.44
N LYS A 141 -7.09 12.97 -15.68
CA LYS A 141 -7.42 13.60 -16.97
C LYS A 141 -7.79 15.07 -16.75
N GLN A 142 -7.20 15.95 -17.53
CA GLN A 142 -7.46 17.40 -17.44
C GLN A 142 -7.29 17.97 -16.01
N GLY A 143 -6.27 17.47 -15.27
CA GLY A 143 -5.98 17.90 -13.90
C GLY A 143 -6.96 17.42 -12.84
N ARG A 144 -7.79 16.39 -13.13
CA ARG A 144 -8.75 15.80 -12.18
C ARG A 144 -8.59 14.29 -12.12
N TYR A 145 -8.80 13.73 -10.95
CA TYR A 145 -8.91 12.28 -10.76
C TYR A 145 -10.18 11.76 -11.40
N THR A 146 -10.06 10.70 -12.19
CA THR A 146 -11.20 10.08 -12.89
C THR A 146 -11.91 9.03 -12.04
N GLY A 147 -11.32 8.62 -10.93
CA GLY A 147 -11.76 7.50 -10.12
C GLY A 147 -11.37 6.13 -10.68
N ARG A 148 -10.46 6.10 -11.66
CA ARG A 148 -9.98 4.86 -12.28
C ARG A 148 -8.50 4.62 -11.99
N VAL A 149 -8.10 3.36 -12.11
CA VAL A 149 -6.71 2.93 -12.06
C VAL A 149 -6.06 3.21 -13.43
N LYS A 150 -4.81 3.69 -13.40
CA LYS A 150 -3.95 3.84 -14.58
C LYS A 150 -2.96 2.67 -14.65
N GLY A 151 -3.05 1.87 -15.71
CA GLY A 151 -2.16 0.73 -15.93
C GLY A 151 -2.44 -0.43 -14.99
N VAL A 152 -1.40 -1.19 -14.63
CA VAL A 152 -1.49 -2.35 -13.75
C VAL A 152 -1.57 -1.89 -12.29
N PRO A 153 -2.59 -2.31 -11.51
CA PRO A 153 -2.65 -2.03 -10.08
C PRO A 153 -1.51 -2.76 -9.33
N ASN A 154 -1.01 -2.16 -8.26
CA ASN A 154 0.11 -2.70 -7.49
C ASN A 154 -0.37 -3.72 -6.43
N MET A 155 -1.05 -4.76 -6.85
CA MET A 155 -1.61 -5.81 -5.99
C MET A 155 -1.40 -7.20 -6.60
N GLN A 156 -1.31 -8.22 -5.74
CA GLN A 156 -1.12 -9.62 -6.14
C GLN A 156 0.06 -9.76 -7.12
N GLU A 157 -0.13 -10.41 -8.28
CA GLU A 157 0.88 -10.55 -9.34
C GLU A 157 1.32 -9.21 -9.90
N GLY A 158 0.44 -8.21 -9.93
CA GLY A 158 0.75 -6.85 -10.34
C GLY A 158 1.83 -6.20 -9.46
N LYS A 159 1.92 -6.55 -8.18
CA LYS A 159 2.98 -6.06 -7.30
C LYS A 159 4.36 -6.58 -7.75
N VAL A 160 4.44 -7.82 -8.23
CA VAL A 160 5.66 -8.40 -8.83
C VAL A 160 5.99 -7.70 -10.14
N GLU A 161 5.03 -7.61 -11.05
CA GLU A 161 5.20 -6.98 -12.38
C GLU A 161 5.71 -5.54 -12.23
N ARG A 162 5.08 -4.76 -11.35
CA ARG A 162 5.45 -3.36 -11.14
C ARG A 162 6.82 -3.19 -10.49
N LEU A 163 7.18 -4.05 -9.53
CA LEU A 163 8.53 -4.03 -8.95
C LEU A 163 9.59 -4.34 -10.02
N LEU A 164 9.40 -5.40 -10.79
CA LEU A 164 10.36 -5.77 -11.82
C LEU A 164 10.48 -4.72 -12.92
N GLY A 165 9.36 -4.14 -13.36
CA GLY A 165 9.33 -3.01 -14.29
C GLY A 165 10.05 -1.78 -13.73
N TRP A 166 9.78 -1.42 -12.48
CA TRP A 166 10.40 -0.28 -11.80
C TRP A 166 11.93 -0.44 -11.66
N LEU A 167 12.40 -1.65 -11.36
CA LEU A 167 13.83 -1.97 -11.33
C LEU A 167 14.45 -1.88 -12.73
N ALA A 168 13.77 -2.46 -13.73
CA ALA A 168 14.26 -2.47 -15.12
C ALA A 168 14.43 -1.05 -15.70
N GLU A 169 13.50 -0.14 -15.42
CA GLU A 169 13.61 1.29 -15.80
C GLU A 169 14.87 1.97 -15.25
N ARG A 170 15.47 1.39 -14.18
CA ARG A 170 16.67 1.87 -13.51
C ARG A 170 17.91 1.03 -13.84
N ASN A 171 17.80 0.16 -14.85
CA ASN A 171 18.83 -0.82 -15.24
C ASN A 171 19.25 -1.75 -14.08
N MET A 172 18.29 -2.10 -13.22
CA MET A 172 18.46 -3.03 -12.10
C MET A 172 17.58 -4.25 -12.29
N LYS A 173 17.98 -5.37 -11.66
CA LYS A 173 17.19 -6.60 -11.56
C LYS A 173 17.13 -7.04 -10.10
N LEU A 174 16.11 -7.81 -9.74
CA LEU A 174 16.00 -8.38 -8.40
C LEU A 174 17.22 -9.28 -8.07
N SER A 175 17.77 -9.97 -9.07
CA SER A 175 18.99 -10.80 -8.93
C SER A 175 20.29 -10.03 -8.70
N ASP A 176 20.29 -8.71 -8.85
CA ASP A 176 21.49 -7.89 -8.59
C ASP A 176 21.70 -7.66 -7.08
N PHE A 177 20.65 -7.90 -6.29
CA PHE A 177 20.71 -7.85 -4.83
C PHE A 177 21.07 -9.23 -4.27
N ARG A 178 22.11 -9.28 -3.41
CA ARG A 178 22.49 -10.51 -2.71
C ARG A 178 21.37 -11.05 -1.82
N GLU A 179 20.63 -10.15 -1.18
CA GLU A 179 19.47 -10.45 -0.33
C GLU A 179 18.33 -9.50 -0.66
N SER A 180 17.13 -10.03 -0.59
CA SER A 180 15.90 -9.24 -0.73
C SER A 180 14.94 -9.61 0.39
N TRP A 181 14.45 -8.59 1.08
CA TRP A 181 13.49 -8.69 2.19
C TRP A 181 12.15 -8.15 1.75
N PHE A 182 11.08 -8.79 2.17
CA PHE A 182 9.73 -8.22 2.00
C PHE A 182 8.87 -8.46 3.22
N TYR A 183 8.33 -7.38 3.76
CA TYR A 183 7.49 -7.31 4.94
C TYR A 183 6.05 -7.07 4.51
N SER A 184 5.12 -7.98 4.87
CA SER A 184 3.69 -7.89 4.52
C SER A 184 2.83 -8.63 5.53
N ASP A 185 1.56 -8.17 5.66
CA ASP A 185 0.52 -8.77 6.49
C ASP A 185 -0.40 -9.72 5.71
N SER A 186 -0.43 -9.63 4.35
CA SER A 186 -1.52 -10.16 3.55
C SER A 186 -1.16 -11.36 2.67
N GLN A 187 -2.10 -12.32 2.59
CA GLN A 187 -2.05 -13.40 1.59
C GLN A 187 -2.00 -12.89 0.14
N ASN A 188 -2.51 -11.69 -0.12
CA ASN A 188 -2.46 -11.07 -1.46
C ASN A 188 -1.02 -10.81 -1.92
N ASP A 189 -0.07 -10.76 -1.00
CA ASP A 189 1.35 -10.53 -1.27
C ASP A 189 2.17 -11.84 -1.40
N LEU A 190 1.54 -13.00 -1.30
CA LEU A 190 2.21 -14.30 -1.53
C LEU A 190 2.98 -14.37 -2.86
N PRO A 191 2.48 -13.80 -3.98
CA PRO A 191 3.28 -13.74 -5.21
C PRO A 191 4.63 -13.05 -4.98
N LEU A 192 4.66 -11.86 -4.40
CA LEU A 192 5.92 -11.13 -4.18
C LEU A 192 6.77 -11.74 -3.05
N LEU A 193 6.15 -12.23 -1.97
CA LEU A 193 6.85 -12.95 -0.90
C LEU A 193 7.60 -14.19 -1.41
N SER A 194 7.11 -14.83 -2.49
CA SER A 194 7.78 -15.97 -3.11
C SER A 194 8.98 -15.60 -3.97
N HIS A 195 9.15 -14.33 -4.33
CA HIS A 195 10.25 -13.83 -5.18
C HIS A 195 11.45 -13.30 -4.39
N VAL A 196 11.28 -13.09 -3.08
CA VAL A 196 12.35 -12.55 -2.24
C VAL A 196 13.07 -13.66 -1.46
N THR A 197 14.32 -13.37 -1.06
CA THR A 197 15.12 -14.34 -0.29
C THR A 197 14.70 -14.41 1.18
N HIS A 198 14.14 -13.33 1.72
CA HIS A 198 13.73 -13.21 3.11
C HIS A 198 12.28 -12.68 3.22
N PRO A 199 11.27 -13.55 3.00
CA PRO A 199 9.88 -13.19 3.27
C PRO A 199 9.63 -13.09 4.78
N VAL A 200 9.00 -12.00 5.23
CA VAL A 200 8.65 -11.76 6.64
C VAL A 200 7.16 -11.43 6.75
N ALA A 201 6.44 -12.26 7.49
CA ALA A 201 5.03 -12.04 7.79
C ALA A 201 4.89 -11.08 8.98
N VAL A 202 4.19 -9.96 8.77
CA VAL A 202 3.99 -8.90 9.78
C VAL A 202 2.51 -8.80 10.08
N ASN A 203 2.07 -8.90 11.34
CA ASN A 203 0.65 -8.84 11.73
C ASN A 203 -0.25 -9.72 10.83
N ALA A 204 0.27 -10.86 10.38
CA ALA A 204 -0.20 -11.60 9.23
C ALA A 204 -1.65 -12.09 9.36
N ASP A 205 -2.39 -12.02 8.27
CA ASP A 205 -3.67 -12.69 8.14
C ASP A 205 -3.54 -14.22 8.35
N PRO A 206 -4.64 -14.95 8.64
CA PRO A 206 -4.57 -16.38 8.94
C PRO A 206 -3.92 -17.24 7.85
N VAL A 207 -4.08 -16.85 6.57
CA VAL A 207 -3.55 -17.61 5.43
C VAL A 207 -2.06 -17.38 5.29
N LEU A 208 -1.61 -16.11 5.33
CA LEU A 208 -0.18 -15.79 5.32
C LEU A 208 0.53 -16.36 6.55
N ALA A 209 -0.07 -16.27 7.74
CA ALA A 209 0.48 -16.84 8.96
C ALA A 209 0.66 -18.37 8.86
N ALA A 210 -0.31 -19.09 8.28
CA ALA A 210 -0.20 -20.53 8.03
C ALA A 210 0.91 -20.84 6.99
N HIS A 211 0.97 -20.06 5.92
CA HIS A 211 2.02 -20.18 4.89
C HIS A 211 3.41 -19.96 5.49
N ALA A 212 3.60 -18.89 6.27
CA ALA A 212 4.86 -18.56 6.91
C ALA A 212 5.32 -19.69 7.86
N ARG A 213 4.42 -20.26 8.67
CA ARG A 213 4.73 -21.44 9.52
C ARG A 213 5.18 -22.64 8.69
N HIS A 214 4.48 -22.92 7.58
CA HIS A 214 4.81 -24.05 6.71
C HIS A 214 6.20 -23.89 6.06
N LYS A 215 6.55 -22.66 5.67
CA LYS A 215 7.82 -22.32 5.03
C LYS A 215 8.96 -22.06 6.01
N GLY A 216 8.69 -21.96 7.32
CA GLY A 216 9.68 -21.54 8.31
C GLY A 216 10.08 -20.05 8.19
N SER A 217 9.23 -19.21 7.58
CA SER A 217 9.48 -17.78 7.45
C SER A 217 9.23 -17.06 8.78
N PRO A 218 10.02 -16.01 9.10
CA PRO A 218 9.81 -15.21 10.30
C PRO A 218 8.41 -14.58 10.34
N GLN A 219 7.85 -14.53 11.56
CA GLN A 219 6.62 -13.80 11.85
C GLN A 219 6.90 -12.78 12.95
N ILE A 220 6.49 -11.54 12.74
CA ILE A 220 6.64 -10.44 13.70
C ILE A 220 5.32 -9.71 13.90
N VAL A 221 5.17 -9.05 15.03
CA VAL A 221 4.04 -8.17 15.35
C VAL A 221 4.58 -6.76 15.51
N ILE A 222 3.94 -5.82 14.83
CA ILE A 222 4.21 -4.37 14.89
C ILE A 222 2.88 -3.71 15.27
N GLY A 223 2.75 -3.27 16.48
CA GLY A 223 1.47 -2.63 16.78
C GLY A 223 1.27 -2.32 18.15
#